data_d57398808d63337bd1426b5411777123
#
_entry.id   d57398808d63337bd1426b5411777123
#
_cell.length_a   1.000
_cell.length_b   1.000
_cell.length_c   1.000
_cell.angle_alpha   90.00
_cell.angle_beta   90.00
_cell.angle_gamma   90.00
#
_symmetry.space_group_name_H-M   'P 1'
#
loop_
_entity.id
_entity.type
_entity.pdbx_description
1 polymer ?
#
loop_
_entity_poly.entity_id
_entity_poly.type
_entity_poly.pdbx_seq_one_letter_code
_entity_poly.pdbx_strand_id
1 'polypeptide(L)'
;MSQAQVTITRRGAERARGGHLWVYRSDVRDDGGAEGGAVVRVRDERGRAVGQALYSSRSEIALRLLTAREETIDREWWRARLRAAAARRAGLEREAGAYRLVYSEGDLLPSLIVDRYGDVLVVQTLSQGTDALKDLFVELLVEEFAPRAVVERNDVRVRGL
;
A
#
# COMPACT_ATOMS: atom_id res chain seq x y z
N MET A 1 11.24 11.11 14.41
CA MET A 1 11.22 12.11 13.32
C MET A 1 9.77 12.37 12.96
N SER A 2 9.37 13.61 12.70
CA SER A 2 7.99 13.95 12.29
C SER A 2 7.73 13.37 10.90
N GLN A 3 6.58 12.71 10.73
CA GLN A 3 6.13 12.19 9.43
C GLN A 3 5.95 13.36 8.45
N ALA A 4 6.50 13.24 7.24
CA ALA A 4 6.37 14.28 6.20
C ALA A 4 4.90 14.54 5.85
N GLN A 5 4.62 15.79 5.44
CA GLN A 5 3.27 16.20 5.08
C GLN A 5 3.23 16.61 3.61
N VAL A 6 2.30 16.04 2.86
CA VAL A 6 2.05 16.38 1.45
C VAL A 6 0.75 17.18 1.34
N THR A 7 0.80 18.31 0.64
CA THR A 7 -0.37 19.16 0.39
C THR A 7 -0.90 18.90 -1.03
N ILE A 8 -2.21 18.68 -1.14
CA ILE A 8 -2.86 18.39 -2.42
C ILE A 8 -3.94 19.41 -2.77
N THR A 9 -4.26 19.50 -4.06
CA THR A 9 -5.30 20.39 -4.57
C THR A 9 -6.66 20.10 -3.93
N ARG A 10 -7.54 21.11 -3.94
CA ARG A 10 -8.94 20.92 -3.55
C ARG A 10 -9.60 19.77 -4.32
N ARG A 11 -9.41 19.68 -5.65
CA ARG A 11 -9.95 18.63 -6.50
C ARG A 11 -9.44 17.25 -6.07
N GLY A 12 -8.15 17.09 -5.84
CA GLY A 12 -7.55 15.85 -5.35
C GLY A 12 -8.13 15.43 -4.00
N ALA A 13 -8.30 16.39 -3.08
CA ALA A 13 -8.87 16.14 -1.76
C ALA A 13 -10.36 15.76 -1.82
N GLU A 14 -11.15 16.37 -2.70
CA GLU A 14 -12.56 16.03 -2.90
C GLU A 14 -12.70 14.59 -3.43
N ARG A 15 -11.88 14.20 -4.41
CA ARG A 15 -11.85 12.82 -4.91
C ARG A 15 -11.45 11.81 -3.84
N ALA A 16 -10.41 12.12 -3.07
CA ALA A 16 -9.94 11.27 -1.99
C ALA A 16 -11.02 11.06 -0.91
N ARG A 17 -11.70 12.13 -0.49
CA ARG A 17 -12.83 12.04 0.45
C ARG A 17 -14.03 11.31 -0.12
N GLY A 18 -14.19 11.28 -1.44
CA GLY A 18 -15.18 10.49 -2.16
C GLY A 18 -14.79 9.00 -2.31
N GLY A 19 -13.67 8.55 -1.71
CA GLY A 19 -13.24 7.15 -1.71
C GLY A 19 -12.24 6.78 -2.79
N HIS A 20 -11.73 7.75 -3.58
CA HIS A 20 -10.70 7.48 -4.56
C HIS A 20 -9.34 7.29 -3.86
N LEU A 21 -8.70 6.14 -4.07
CA LEU A 21 -7.48 5.76 -3.33
C LEU A 21 -6.19 6.36 -3.93
N TRP A 22 -6.25 6.99 -5.09
CA TRP A 22 -5.09 7.55 -5.78
C TRP A 22 -5.16 9.06 -5.88
N VAL A 23 -4.03 9.71 -5.62
CA VAL A 23 -3.82 11.13 -5.92
C VAL A 23 -2.73 11.22 -6.98
N TYR A 24 -3.07 11.84 -8.09
CA TYR A 24 -2.16 12.00 -9.21
C TYR A 24 -1.15 13.13 -8.96
N ARG A 25 -0.01 13.07 -9.64
CA ARG A 25 1.07 14.05 -9.56
C ARG A 25 0.56 15.49 -9.78
N SER A 26 -0.34 15.66 -10.74
CA SER A 26 -0.95 16.96 -11.06
C SER A 26 -1.80 17.56 -9.93
N ASP A 27 -2.20 16.76 -8.95
CA ASP A 27 -2.93 17.21 -7.77
C ASP A 27 -2.04 17.44 -6.54
N VAL A 28 -0.73 17.18 -6.61
CA VAL A 28 0.23 17.53 -5.55
C VAL A 28 0.65 18.99 -5.72
N ARG A 29 0.55 19.77 -4.64
CA ARG A 29 0.98 21.16 -4.58
C ARG A 29 2.36 21.33 -3.94
N ASP A 30 2.57 20.58 -2.87
CA ASP A 30 3.81 20.60 -2.09
C ASP A 30 4.00 19.21 -1.50
N ASP A 31 5.15 18.62 -1.73
CA ASP A 31 5.48 17.30 -1.18
C ASP A 31 6.14 17.36 0.20
N GLY A 32 6.41 18.59 0.70
CA GLY A 32 7.00 18.81 2.01
C GLY A 32 8.37 18.16 2.19
N GLY A 33 9.10 17.93 1.10
CA GLY A 33 10.39 17.22 1.11
C GLY A 33 10.26 15.71 1.41
N ALA A 34 9.10 15.10 1.14
CA ALA A 34 8.89 13.68 1.37
C ALA A 34 9.81 12.83 0.50
N GLU A 35 10.42 11.83 1.10
CA GLU A 35 11.20 10.82 0.38
C GLU A 35 10.27 9.82 -0.33
N GLY A 36 10.68 9.39 -1.55
CA GLY A 36 9.96 8.35 -2.27
C GLY A 36 9.94 7.05 -1.47
N GLY A 37 8.75 6.48 -1.29
CA GLY A 37 8.54 5.30 -0.47
C GLY A 37 8.02 5.57 0.95
N ALA A 38 8.10 6.81 1.42
CA ALA A 38 7.65 7.16 2.77
C ALA A 38 6.12 7.07 2.93
N VAL A 39 5.69 6.76 4.15
CA VAL A 39 4.32 7.02 4.60
C VAL A 39 4.21 8.49 5.00
N VAL A 40 3.27 9.22 4.38
CA VAL A 40 3.10 10.66 4.57
C VAL A 40 1.69 11.00 5.06
N ARG A 41 1.57 12.13 5.76
CA ARG A 41 0.26 12.77 6.02
C ARG A 41 -0.18 13.54 4.79
N VAL A 42 -1.46 13.47 4.47
CA VAL A 42 -2.03 14.18 3.32
C VAL A 42 -2.99 15.25 3.82
N ARG A 43 -2.79 16.49 3.35
CA ARG A 43 -3.66 17.62 3.67
C ARG A 43 -4.11 18.34 2.42
N ASP A 44 -5.26 19.00 2.50
CA ASP A 44 -5.69 19.91 1.44
C ASP A 44 -5.06 21.30 1.59
N GLU A 45 -5.26 22.17 0.58
CA GLU A 45 -4.74 23.55 0.54
C GLU A 45 -5.20 24.43 1.72
N ARG A 46 -6.21 23.99 2.49
CA ARG A 46 -6.69 24.65 3.71
C ARG A 46 -6.12 24.03 4.99
N GLY A 47 -5.17 23.11 4.86
CA GLY A 47 -4.56 22.40 5.99
C GLY A 47 -5.44 21.31 6.62
N ARG A 48 -6.61 21.01 6.05
CA ARG A 48 -7.51 19.98 6.59
C ARG A 48 -7.00 18.60 6.25
N ALA A 49 -7.07 17.67 7.19
CA ALA A 49 -6.65 16.30 6.98
C ALA A 49 -7.46 15.62 5.85
N VAL A 50 -6.75 14.85 5.03
CA VAL A 50 -7.31 13.97 4.00
C VAL A 50 -7.05 12.51 4.36
N GLY A 51 -5.91 12.21 5.00
CA GLY A 51 -5.53 10.88 5.42
C GLY A 51 -4.02 10.67 5.44
N GLN A 52 -3.61 9.42 5.31
CA GLN A 52 -2.21 9.02 5.19
C GLN A 52 -2.04 8.16 3.94
N ALA A 53 -0.87 8.23 3.31
CA ALA A 53 -0.60 7.58 2.03
C ALA A 53 0.85 7.11 1.91
N LEU A 54 1.08 6.15 1.02
CA LEU A 54 2.41 5.89 0.46
C LEU A 54 2.70 6.93 -0.62
N TYR A 55 3.86 7.59 -0.52
CA TYR A 55 4.31 8.59 -1.48
C TYR A 55 5.25 7.96 -2.52
N SER A 56 5.05 8.33 -3.77
CA SER A 56 5.96 7.97 -4.88
C SER A 56 6.45 9.25 -5.55
N SER A 57 7.76 9.47 -5.57
CA SER A 57 8.38 10.66 -6.18
C SER A 57 8.45 10.57 -7.71
N ARG A 58 8.34 9.38 -8.31
CA ARG A 58 8.54 9.13 -9.74
C ARG A 58 7.29 8.66 -10.49
N SER A 59 6.21 8.31 -9.80
CA SER A 59 4.98 7.80 -10.40
C SER A 59 3.98 8.92 -10.68
N GLU A 60 3.20 8.78 -11.74
CA GLU A 60 2.01 9.62 -11.98
C GLU A 60 0.98 9.49 -10.85
N ILE A 61 0.86 8.31 -10.24
CA ILE A 61 0.12 8.13 -8.99
C ILE A 61 1.05 8.48 -7.84
N ALA A 62 1.07 9.76 -7.47
CA ALA A 62 1.98 10.29 -6.46
C ALA A 62 1.66 9.78 -5.04
N LEU A 63 0.37 9.63 -4.72
CA LEU A 63 -0.06 9.14 -3.41
C LEU A 63 -1.05 8.01 -3.56
N ARG A 64 -0.83 6.95 -2.78
CA ARG A 64 -1.76 5.83 -2.62
C ARG A 64 -2.26 5.83 -1.18
N LEU A 65 -3.53 6.20 -1.00
CA LEU A 65 -4.14 6.35 0.31
C LEU A 65 -4.21 5.01 1.05
N LEU A 66 -3.79 5.02 2.29
CA LEU A 66 -3.82 3.90 3.23
C LEU A 66 -5.05 3.97 4.13
N THR A 67 -5.34 5.17 4.61
CA THR A 67 -6.42 5.46 5.53
C THR A 67 -6.84 6.91 5.42
N ALA A 68 -8.12 7.19 5.69
CA ALA A 68 -8.64 8.56 5.82
C ALA A 68 -8.44 9.14 7.23
N ARG A 69 -7.86 8.37 8.15
CA ARG A 69 -7.65 8.75 9.55
C ARG A 69 -6.19 9.13 9.78
N GLU A 70 -5.95 9.90 10.82
CA GLU A 70 -4.61 10.09 11.38
C GLU A 70 -4.41 9.02 12.46
N GLU A 71 -3.70 7.98 12.13
CA GLU A 71 -3.41 6.82 13.00
C GLU A 71 -1.95 6.38 12.84
N THR A 72 -1.46 5.55 13.75
CA THR A 72 -0.11 5.01 13.65
C THR A 72 -0.09 3.90 12.60
N ILE A 73 0.71 4.10 11.54
CA ILE A 73 0.95 3.08 10.52
C ILE A 73 2.24 2.35 10.87
N ASP A 74 2.10 1.35 11.73
CA ASP A 74 3.20 0.52 12.23
C ASP A 74 3.09 -0.93 11.73
N ARG A 75 3.97 -1.80 12.24
CA ARG A 75 3.98 -3.23 11.92
C ARG A 75 2.63 -3.89 12.17
N GLU A 76 1.96 -3.59 13.28
CA GLU A 76 0.68 -4.19 13.63
C GLU A 76 -0.44 -3.69 12.75
N TRP A 77 -0.39 -2.44 12.29
CA TRP A 77 -1.32 -1.92 11.30
C TRP A 77 -1.25 -2.72 9.98
N TRP A 78 -0.04 -2.97 9.47
CA TRP A 78 0.17 -3.77 8.26
C TRP A 78 -0.25 -5.23 8.46
N ARG A 79 0.07 -5.82 9.61
CA ARG A 79 -0.35 -7.18 9.99
C ARG A 79 -1.87 -7.32 9.96
N ALA A 80 -2.59 -6.38 10.56
CA ALA A 80 -4.05 -6.39 10.57
C ALA A 80 -4.65 -6.35 9.15
N ARG A 81 -4.05 -5.59 8.23
CA ARG A 81 -4.48 -5.54 6.82
C ARG A 81 -4.24 -6.87 6.09
N LEU A 82 -3.10 -7.51 6.30
CA LEU A 82 -2.81 -8.82 5.74
C LEU A 82 -3.79 -9.88 6.25
N ARG A 83 -4.07 -9.89 7.55
CA ARG A 83 -5.08 -10.77 8.15
C ARG A 83 -6.47 -10.53 7.58
N ALA A 84 -6.87 -9.28 7.39
CA ALA A 84 -8.15 -8.94 6.79
C ALA A 84 -8.26 -9.41 5.33
N ALA A 85 -7.18 -9.30 4.55
CA ALA A 85 -7.12 -9.82 3.20
C ALA A 85 -7.28 -11.35 3.17
N ALA A 86 -6.58 -12.07 4.05
CA ALA A 86 -6.68 -13.52 4.20
C ALA A 86 -8.09 -13.96 4.63
N ALA A 87 -8.70 -13.27 5.59
CA ALA A 87 -10.05 -13.58 6.08
C ALA A 87 -11.12 -13.51 4.97
N ARG A 88 -10.97 -12.58 4.00
CA ARG A 88 -11.88 -12.51 2.83
C ARG A 88 -11.79 -13.72 1.92
N ARG A 89 -10.71 -14.50 2.02
CA ARG A 89 -10.41 -15.68 1.21
C ARG A 89 -10.47 -16.97 2.02
N ALA A 90 -11.03 -16.90 3.23
CA ALA A 90 -11.19 -18.07 4.08
C ALA A 90 -12.00 -19.15 3.34
N GLY A 91 -11.41 -20.32 3.22
CA GLY A 91 -11.99 -21.45 2.49
C GLY A 91 -11.38 -21.68 1.11
N LEU A 92 -10.88 -20.67 0.40
CA LEU A 92 -10.26 -20.87 -0.92
C LEU A 92 -9.05 -21.82 -0.86
N GLU A 93 -8.30 -21.81 0.22
CA GLU A 93 -7.16 -22.70 0.43
C GLU A 93 -7.53 -24.19 0.44
N ARG A 94 -8.80 -24.53 0.75
CA ARG A 94 -9.33 -25.90 0.71
C ARG A 94 -9.85 -26.31 -0.66
N GLU A 95 -10.21 -25.33 -1.49
CA GLU A 95 -10.88 -25.53 -2.77
C GLU A 95 -9.92 -25.31 -3.96
N ALA A 96 -8.92 -24.44 -3.79
CA ALA A 96 -8.01 -24.07 -4.86
C ALA A 96 -6.55 -24.25 -4.45
N GLY A 97 -5.77 -24.92 -5.29
CA GLY A 97 -4.31 -25.08 -5.12
C GLY A 97 -3.54 -23.76 -5.33
N ALA A 98 -4.17 -22.75 -5.95
CA ALA A 98 -3.60 -21.43 -6.17
C ALA A 98 -4.68 -20.35 -6.12
N TYR A 99 -4.39 -19.23 -5.45
CA TYR A 99 -5.29 -18.06 -5.40
C TYR A 99 -4.53 -16.79 -5.02
N ARG A 100 -5.12 -15.64 -5.31
CA ARG A 100 -4.60 -14.34 -4.89
C ARG A 100 -4.95 -14.06 -3.44
N LEU A 101 -3.92 -14.09 -2.57
CA LEU A 101 -4.05 -13.81 -1.14
C LEU A 101 -4.22 -12.33 -0.85
N VAL A 102 -3.48 -11.44 -1.55
CA VAL A 102 -3.58 -9.98 -1.45
C VAL A 102 -3.76 -9.38 -2.83
N TYR A 103 -4.78 -8.54 -2.99
CA TYR A 103 -5.12 -7.88 -4.25
C TYR A 103 -5.07 -6.35 -4.11
N SER A 104 -3.87 -5.83 -3.85
CA SER A 104 -3.56 -4.40 -3.95
C SER A 104 -4.60 -3.50 -3.27
N GLU A 105 -5.07 -2.46 -3.94
CA GLU A 105 -6.08 -1.51 -3.46
C GLU A 105 -7.39 -2.18 -3.05
N GLY A 106 -7.74 -3.30 -3.65
CA GLY A 106 -8.94 -4.08 -3.28
C GLY A 106 -8.90 -4.61 -1.84
N ASP A 107 -7.71 -4.78 -1.29
CA ASP A 107 -7.48 -5.20 0.09
C ASP A 107 -6.96 -4.05 0.98
N LEU A 108 -6.96 -2.81 0.48
CA LEU A 108 -6.39 -1.65 1.17
C LEU A 108 -4.90 -1.82 1.52
N LEU A 109 -4.19 -2.56 0.66
CA LEU A 109 -2.74 -2.78 0.66
C LEU A 109 -2.18 -2.33 -0.70
N PRO A 110 -2.23 -1.01 -1.00
CA PRO A 110 -2.01 -0.50 -2.35
C PRO A 110 -0.65 -0.92 -2.90
N SER A 111 -0.66 -1.36 -4.16
CA SER A 111 0.54 -1.81 -4.91
C SER A 111 1.21 -3.08 -4.37
N LEU A 112 0.59 -3.79 -3.42
CA LEU A 112 1.05 -5.09 -2.96
C LEU A 112 0.19 -6.20 -3.57
N ILE A 113 0.81 -7.16 -4.23
CA ILE A 113 0.16 -8.38 -4.69
C ILE A 113 0.86 -9.57 -4.03
N VAL A 114 0.06 -10.49 -3.50
CA VAL A 114 0.56 -11.76 -2.99
C VAL A 114 -0.31 -12.87 -3.57
N ASP A 115 0.29 -13.75 -4.35
CA ASP A 115 -0.35 -14.94 -4.87
C ASP A 115 0.14 -16.17 -4.08
N ARG A 116 -0.77 -17.05 -3.70
CA ARG A 116 -0.46 -18.30 -3.02
C ARG A 116 -0.55 -19.47 -3.99
N TYR A 117 0.45 -20.33 -3.96
CA TYR A 117 0.54 -21.60 -4.72
C TYR A 117 0.89 -22.71 -3.72
N GLY A 118 -0.13 -23.38 -3.20
CA GLY A 118 0.06 -24.35 -2.12
C GLY A 118 0.71 -23.73 -0.89
N ASP A 119 1.94 -24.14 -0.58
CA ASP A 119 2.75 -23.63 0.54
C ASP A 119 3.79 -22.55 0.13
N VAL A 120 3.72 -22.05 -1.11
CA VAL A 120 4.60 -20.98 -1.61
C VAL A 120 3.81 -19.69 -1.80
N LEU A 121 4.39 -18.56 -1.37
CA LEU A 121 3.87 -17.21 -1.63
C LEU A 121 4.72 -16.51 -2.68
N VAL A 122 4.07 -15.87 -3.65
CA VAL A 122 4.72 -15.02 -4.66
C VAL A 122 4.32 -13.57 -4.41
N VAL A 123 5.29 -12.71 -4.14
CA VAL A 123 5.10 -11.31 -3.76
C VAL A 123 5.51 -10.39 -4.89
N GLN A 124 4.68 -9.37 -5.18
CA GLN A 124 4.99 -8.28 -6.08
C GLN A 124 4.81 -6.94 -5.37
N THR A 125 5.84 -6.10 -5.39
CA THR A 125 5.81 -4.71 -4.90
C THR A 125 5.81 -3.78 -6.11
N LEU A 126 4.72 -3.04 -6.35
CA LEU A 126 4.49 -2.31 -7.59
C LEU A 126 4.64 -0.79 -7.46
N SER A 127 5.18 -0.30 -6.33
CA SER A 127 5.45 1.11 -6.08
C SER A 127 6.63 1.29 -5.15
N GLN A 128 7.22 2.50 -5.15
CA GLN A 128 8.30 2.85 -4.22
C GLN A 128 7.93 2.57 -2.75
N GLY A 129 6.67 2.83 -2.36
CA GLY A 129 6.21 2.59 -0.98
C GLY A 129 6.21 1.13 -0.58
N THR A 130 5.66 0.25 -1.42
CA THR A 130 5.65 -1.19 -1.13
C THR A 130 7.02 -1.82 -1.29
N ASP A 131 7.88 -1.27 -2.17
CA ASP A 131 9.25 -1.74 -2.31
C ASP A 131 10.10 -1.39 -1.07
N ALA A 132 9.94 -0.19 -0.53
CA ALA A 132 10.60 0.22 0.71
C ALA A 132 10.15 -0.62 1.94
N LEU A 133 8.93 -1.15 1.91
CA LEU A 133 8.35 -1.99 2.96
C LEU A 133 8.46 -3.49 2.68
N LYS A 134 9.18 -3.90 1.63
CA LYS A 134 9.24 -5.29 1.18
C LYS A 134 9.68 -6.25 2.28
N ASP A 135 10.76 -5.95 2.97
CA ASP A 135 11.29 -6.81 4.03
C ASP A 135 10.27 -6.99 5.17
N LEU A 136 9.61 -5.91 5.57
CA LEU A 136 8.52 -5.97 6.54
C LEU A 136 7.38 -6.87 6.07
N PHE A 137 6.96 -6.77 4.81
CA PHE A 137 5.91 -7.63 4.26
C PHE A 137 6.34 -9.10 4.22
N VAL A 138 7.58 -9.39 3.81
CA VAL A 138 8.10 -10.76 3.80
C VAL A 138 8.08 -11.35 5.21
N GLU A 139 8.59 -10.62 6.21
CA GLU A 139 8.56 -11.05 7.61
C GLU A 139 7.12 -11.34 8.08
N LEU A 140 6.20 -10.41 7.86
CA LEU A 140 4.79 -10.57 8.26
C LEU A 140 4.12 -11.75 7.56
N LEU A 141 4.40 -11.97 6.28
CA LEU A 141 3.87 -13.12 5.53
C LEU A 141 4.40 -14.45 6.07
N VAL A 142 5.68 -14.51 6.45
CA VAL A 142 6.26 -15.70 7.08
C VAL A 142 5.63 -15.96 8.45
N GLU A 143 5.48 -14.94 9.28
CA GLU A 143 4.88 -15.07 10.60
C GLU A 143 3.41 -15.48 10.57
N GLU A 144 2.64 -14.94 9.63
CA GLU A 144 1.18 -15.14 9.59
C GLU A 144 0.77 -16.43 8.86
N PHE A 145 1.54 -16.87 7.85
CA PHE A 145 1.11 -17.93 6.95
C PHE A 145 2.07 -19.13 6.92
N ALA A 146 3.23 -19.04 7.59
CA ALA A 146 4.25 -20.10 7.66
C ALA A 146 4.52 -20.79 6.30
N PRO A 147 4.74 -20.05 5.19
CA PRO A 147 4.96 -20.65 3.90
C PRO A 147 6.31 -21.38 3.87
N ARG A 148 6.44 -22.39 3.00
CA ARG A 148 7.73 -23.06 2.74
C ARG A 148 8.73 -22.13 2.06
N ALA A 149 8.23 -21.20 1.22
CA ALA A 149 9.05 -20.19 0.55
C ALA A 149 8.22 -18.94 0.22
N VAL A 150 8.92 -17.80 0.20
CA VAL A 150 8.41 -16.55 -0.36
C VAL A 150 9.29 -16.19 -1.55
N VAL A 151 8.68 -16.00 -2.71
CA VAL A 151 9.35 -15.67 -3.98
C VAL A 151 8.99 -14.25 -4.39
N GLU A 152 9.97 -13.42 -4.64
CA GLU A 152 9.77 -12.10 -5.23
C GLU A 152 9.65 -12.22 -6.76
N ARG A 153 8.59 -11.62 -7.32
CA ARG A 153 8.40 -11.52 -8.77
C ARG A 153 8.04 -10.08 -9.15
N ASN A 154 9.08 -9.25 -9.27
CA ASN A 154 8.92 -7.86 -9.66
C ASN A 154 9.23 -7.68 -11.15
N ASP A 155 8.20 -7.48 -11.95
CA ASP A 155 8.36 -7.17 -13.37
C ASP A 155 8.65 -5.66 -13.52
N VAL A 156 9.85 -5.33 -14.01
CA VAL A 156 10.41 -3.97 -14.06
C VAL A 156 9.53 -3.01 -14.88
N ARG A 157 8.75 -3.51 -15.85
CA ARG A 157 7.92 -2.67 -16.74
C ARG A 157 6.67 -2.10 -16.09
N VAL A 158 6.23 -2.66 -14.98
CA VAL A 158 4.97 -2.28 -14.30
C VAL A 158 5.22 -1.48 -13.02
N ARG A 159 6.47 -1.49 -12.53
CA ARG A 159 6.84 -0.79 -11.31
C ARG A 159 7.06 0.69 -11.59
N GLY A 160 6.26 1.56 -11.03
CA GLY A 160 6.48 3.01 -11.04
C GLY A 160 7.62 3.42 -10.09
N LEU A 161 8.80 2.82 -10.28
CA LEU A 161 10.00 3.04 -9.46
C LEU A 161 10.96 4.04 -10.07
#